data_086e700554b83244ac5d8c2d99ad4250
#
_entry.id   086e700554b83244ac5d8c2d99ad4250
#
_cell.length_a   1.000
_cell.length_b   1.000
_cell.length_c   1.000
_cell.angle_alpha   90.00
_cell.angle_beta   90.00
_cell.angle_gamma   90.00
#
_symmetry.space_group_name_H-M   'P 1'
#
loop_
_entity.id
_entity.type
_entity.pdbx_description
1 polymer ?
#
loop_
_entity_poly.entity_id
_entity_poly.type
_entity_poly.pdbx_seq_one_letter_code
_entity_poly.pdbx_strand_id
1 'polypeptide(L)'
;MNAGDFFHSDDMFSSRTISGTVLETVDMVSAVNDAKAFMDTVFKSALENSNEVEYQYVAGNHSSFEYFFNEYLIVKYPGAKIAQHNELSTAFMLDNVLIALAHGHKIKKNNLSQVISFEYRELWGKASEVHCFTGHYHQLESQSLNGVIVHQLGTPKKADTYERQNGWIASRKLIQMFEFDSDKMKTVYYI
;
A
#
# COMPACT_ATOMS: atom_id res chain seq x y z
N MET A 1 4.99 -3.96 -1.01
CA MET A 1 3.72 -3.37 -1.49
C MET A 1 3.46 -2.06 -0.77
N ASN A 2 2.90 -1.05 -1.49
CA ASN A 2 2.46 0.22 -0.92
C ASN A 2 1.00 0.46 -1.31
N ALA A 3 0.13 0.55 -0.32
CA ALA A 3 -1.31 0.75 -0.53
C ALA A 3 -1.72 2.24 -0.68
N GLY A 4 -0.81 3.10 -1.11
CA GLY A 4 -1.00 4.55 -1.28
C GLY A 4 -0.71 5.36 -0.02
N ASP A 5 -0.65 6.68 -0.18
CA ASP A 5 -0.37 7.66 0.88
C ASP A 5 0.96 7.41 1.62
N PHE A 6 1.99 7.05 0.87
CA PHE A 6 3.34 6.88 1.43
C PHE A 6 3.92 8.23 1.91
N PHE A 7 3.57 9.30 1.21
CA PHE A 7 3.87 10.66 1.62
C PHE A 7 2.64 11.34 2.21
N HIS A 8 2.89 12.27 3.14
CA HIS A 8 1.84 12.96 3.87
C HIS A 8 1.10 14.03 3.04
N SER A 9 1.75 14.60 2.04
CA SER A 9 1.26 15.78 1.33
C SER A 9 1.56 15.73 -0.16
N ASP A 10 0.70 16.37 -0.95
CA ASP A 10 0.88 16.63 -2.39
C ASP A 10 1.63 17.95 -2.68
N ASP A 11 2.10 18.64 -1.65
CA ASP A 11 2.79 19.92 -1.75
C ASP A 11 4.07 19.93 -0.90
N MET A 12 5.15 20.40 -1.47
CA MET A 12 6.45 20.53 -0.77
C MET A 12 6.49 21.63 0.28
N PHE A 13 5.60 22.62 0.19
CA PHE A 13 5.66 23.84 1.00
C PHE A 13 4.44 24.02 1.91
N SER A 14 3.32 23.40 1.57
CA SER A 14 2.10 23.48 2.37
C SER A 14 1.47 22.09 2.48
N SER A 15 1.43 21.51 3.67
CA SER A 15 0.88 20.18 3.87
C SER A 15 -0.60 20.14 3.50
N ARG A 16 -0.92 19.58 2.31
CA ARG A 16 -2.27 19.46 1.76
C ARG A 16 -2.48 18.14 1.06
N THR A 17 -3.71 17.65 1.08
CA THR A 17 -4.13 16.52 0.23
C THR A 17 -4.29 16.99 -1.23
N ILE A 18 -4.37 16.04 -2.18
CA ILE A 18 -4.69 16.31 -3.59
C ILE A 18 -6.00 17.12 -3.73
N SER A 19 -6.98 16.89 -2.86
CA SER A 19 -8.25 17.64 -2.83
C SER A 19 -8.16 19.01 -2.14
N GLY A 20 -6.98 19.41 -1.66
CA GLY A 20 -6.73 20.72 -1.05
C GLY A 20 -7.01 20.80 0.46
N THR A 21 -7.37 19.71 1.13
CA THR A 21 -7.52 19.69 2.59
C THR A 21 -6.19 19.99 3.26
N VAL A 22 -6.18 20.99 4.15
CA VAL A 22 -4.98 21.37 4.92
C VAL A 22 -4.70 20.30 5.99
N LEU A 23 -3.48 19.83 6.02
CA LEU A 23 -2.97 18.83 6.96
C LEU A 23 -2.03 19.48 8.00
N GLU A 24 -1.62 18.71 8.98
CA GLU A 24 -0.53 19.09 9.88
C GLU A 24 0.75 19.33 9.07
N THR A 25 1.47 20.42 9.37
CA THR A 25 2.68 20.80 8.62
C THR A 25 3.79 19.78 8.82
N VAL A 26 4.33 19.30 7.72
CA VAL A 26 5.47 18.38 7.68
C VAL A 26 6.56 18.98 6.79
N ASP A 27 7.81 18.89 7.24
CA ASP A 27 8.96 19.15 6.37
C ASP A 27 9.08 18.03 5.34
N MET A 28 8.59 18.29 4.13
CA MET A 28 8.57 17.31 3.04
C MET A 28 9.97 16.93 2.55
N VAL A 29 10.97 17.82 2.69
CA VAL A 29 12.37 17.49 2.34
C VAL A 29 12.91 16.42 3.28
N SER A 30 12.70 16.59 4.59
CA SER A 30 13.05 15.58 5.59
C SER A 30 12.26 14.29 5.38
N ALA A 31 10.96 14.38 5.13
CA ALA A 31 10.12 13.21 4.87
C ALA A 31 10.60 12.39 3.65
N VAL A 32 11.02 13.03 2.56
CA VAL A 32 11.60 12.34 1.39
C VAL A 32 12.93 11.66 1.74
N ASN A 33 13.77 12.29 2.56
CA ASN A 33 15.04 11.68 2.99
C ASN A 33 14.80 10.48 3.91
N ASP A 34 13.85 10.57 4.83
CA ASP A 34 13.45 9.45 5.70
C ASP A 34 12.85 8.31 4.89
N ALA A 35 12.03 8.62 3.89
CA ALA A 35 11.49 7.64 2.94
C ALA A 35 12.61 6.90 2.18
N LYS A 36 13.63 7.62 1.72
CA LYS A 36 14.80 7.01 1.07
C LYS A 36 15.54 6.07 2.02
N ALA A 37 15.80 6.49 3.27
CA ALA A 37 16.49 5.68 4.25
C ALA A 37 15.68 4.41 4.63
N PHE A 38 14.38 4.56 4.78
CA PHE A 38 13.47 3.43 5.03
C PHE A 38 13.48 2.43 3.87
N MET A 39 13.29 2.90 2.63
CA MET A 39 13.27 2.03 1.45
C MET A 39 14.64 1.41 1.17
N ASP A 40 15.73 2.10 1.49
CA ASP A 40 17.09 1.52 1.45
C ASP A 40 17.20 0.28 2.34
N THR A 41 16.71 0.36 3.56
CA THR A 41 16.71 -0.76 4.49
C THR A 41 15.86 -1.92 3.95
N VAL A 42 14.65 -1.62 3.47
CA VAL A 42 13.73 -2.63 2.94
C VAL A 42 14.30 -3.32 1.69
N PHE A 43 14.73 -2.54 0.68
CA PHE A 43 15.22 -3.12 -0.58
C PHE A 43 16.54 -3.86 -0.42
N LYS A 44 17.49 -3.35 0.36
CA LYS A 44 18.75 -4.05 0.64
C LYS A 44 18.49 -5.38 1.30
N SER A 45 17.70 -5.39 2.38
CA SER A 45 17.35 -6.63 3.06
C SER A 45 16.61 -7.61 2.16
N ALA A 46 15.67 -7.15 1.36
CA ALA A 46 14.94 -8.00 0.44
C ALA A 46 15.85 -8.62 -0.64
N LEU A 47 16.68 -7.81 -1.30
CA LEU A 47 17.58 -8.26 -2.36
C LEU A 47 18.69 -9.20 -1.84
N GLU A 48 19.13 -9.03 -0.61
CA GLU A 48 20.13 -9.93 0.02
C GLU A 48 19.54 -11.30 0.42
N ASN A 49 18.23 -11.38 0.67
CA ASN A 49 17.57 -12.55 1.24
C ASN A 49 16.53 -13.20 0.33
N SER A 50 16.36 -12.73 -0.92
CA SER A 50 15.35 -13.23 -1.86
C SER A 50 15.92 -13.38 -3.26
N ASN A 51 15.44 -14.37 -4.00
CA ASN A 51 15.81 -14.57 -5.41
C ASN A 51 15.13 -13.55 -6.34
N GLU A 52 13.98 -13.06 -5.93
CA GLU A 52 13.19 -12.09 -6.69
C GLU A 52 12.56 -11.06 -5.74
N VAL A 53 12.61 -9.81 -6.12
CA VAL A 53 12.00 -8.70 -5.37
C VAL A 53 11.11 -7.93 -6.33
N GLU A 54 9.82 -7.83 -5.97
CA GLU A 54 8.84 -7.06 -6.70
C GLU A 54 8.20 -6.00 -5.79
N TYR A 55 8.08 -4.79 -6.30
CA TYR A 55 7.42 -3.69 -5.60
C TYR A 55 6.24 -3.18 -6.40
N GLN A 56 5.07 -3.30 -5.81
CA GLN A 56 3.79 -2.82 -6.33
C GLN A 56 3.24 -1.70 -5.45
N TYR A 57 2.55 -0.74 -6.07
CA TYR A 57 1.90 0.36 -5.35
C TYR A 57 0.61 0.78 -6.03
N VAL A 58 -0.20 1.57 -5.36
CA VAL A 58 -1.40 2.23 -5.89
C VAL A 58 -1.42 3.70 -5.49
N ALA A 59 -2.07 4.52 -6.30
CA ALA A 59 -2.23 5.94 -6.00
C ALA A 59 -3.09 6.15 -4.75
N GLY A 60 -2.63 7.01 -3.85
CA GLY A 60 -3.36 7.47 -2.67
C GLY A 60 -4.16 8.75 -2.93
N ASN A 61 -4.63 9.40 -1.86
CA ASN A 61 -5.34 10.69 -1.94
C ASN A 61 -4.58 11.84 -1.27
N HIS A 62 -3.47 11.56 -0.61
CA HIS A 62 -2.64 12.58 0.05
C HIS A 62 -1.54 13.10 -0.85
N SER A 63 -0.94 12.28 -1.71
CA SER A 63 0.24 12.64 -2.46
C SER A 63 0.31 11.94 -3.82
N SER A 64 0.85 12.64 -4.82
CA SER A 64 1.30 12.09 -6.11
C SER A 64 2.82 11.94 -6.19
N PHE A 65 3.56 12.21 -5.11
CA PHE A 65 5.02 12.07 -5.08
C PHE A 65 5.49 10.63 -5.24
N GLU A 66 4.66 9.65 -4.89
CA GLU A 66 4.98 8.22 -5.05
C GLU A 66 5.41 7.90 -6.47
N TYR A 67 4.75 8.47 -7.48
CA TYR A 67 5.12 8.25 -8.87
C TYR A 67 6.59 8.64 -9.14
N PHE A 68 6.98 9.86 -8.75
CA PHE A 68 8.34 10.34 -8.93
C PHE A 68 9.34 9.64 -8.00
N PHE A 69 8.91 9.27 -6.82
CA PHE A 69 9.74 8.50 -5.89
C PHE A 69 10.05 7.10 -6.42
N ASN A 70 9.12 6.48 -7.12
CA ASN A 70 9.34 5.18 -7.76
C ASN A 70 10.35 5.25 -8.91
N GLU A 71 10.42 6.36 -9.67
CA GLU A 71 11.50 6.60 -10.64
C GLU A 71 12.89 6.54 -9.96
N TYR A 72 13.01 7.16 -8.78
CA TYR A 72 14.24 7.06 -7.99
C TYR A 72 14.54 5.62 -7.58
N LEU A 73 13.53 4.87 -7.12
CA LEU A 73 13.71 3.48 -6.70
C LEU A 73 14.12 2.57 -7.88
N ILE A 74 13.53 2.75 -9.07
CA ILE A 74 13.87 2.02 -10.29
C ILE A 74 15.35 2.18 -10.63
N VAL A 75 15.84 3.42 -10.61
CA VAL A 75 17.26 3.70 -10.92
C VAL A 75 18.18 3.13 -9.83
N LYS A 76 17.77 3.20 -8.58
CA LYS A 76 18.60 2.79 -7.45
C LYS A 76 18.65 1.28 -7.23
N TYR A 77 17.57 0.57 -7.56
CA TYR A 77 17.45 -0.88 -7.31
C TYR A 77 17.14 -1.64 -8.61
N PRO A 78 18.07 -1.69 -9.58
CA PRO A 78 17.84 -2.35 -10.87
C PRO A 78 17.65 -3.87 -10.76
N GLY A 79 17.96 -4.47 -9.60
CA GLY A 79 17.69 -5.87 -9.30
C GLY A 79 16.26 -6.17 -8.83
N ALA A 80 15.44 -5.15 -8.63
CA ALA A 80 14.04 -5.30 -8.25
C ALA A 80 13.11 -4.96 -9.42
N LYS A 81 11.99 -5.65 -9.53
CA LYS A 81 10.89 -5.29 -10.42
C LYS A 81 10.01 -4.24 -9.71
N ILE A 82 10.04 -3.02 -10.17
CA ILE A 82 9.29 -1.92 -9.57
C ILE A 82 8.23 -1.45 -10.55
N ALA A 83 6.96 -1.51 -10.13
CA ALA A 83 5.84 -1.04 -10.92
C ALA A 83 5.90 0.47 -11.12
N GLN A 84 5.56 0.92 -12.33
CA GLN A 84 5.50 2.34 -12.70
C GLN A 84 4.16 2.65 -13.37
N HIS A 85 3.20 3.07 -12.58
CA HIS A 85 1.86 3.43 -12.99
C HIS A 85 1.25 4.41 -11.99
N ASN A 86 0.07 4.94 -12.28
CA ASN A 86 -0.69 5.81 -11.38
C ASN A 86 -2.14 5.31 -11.27
N GLU A 87 -2.28 4.00 -11.05
CA GLU A 87 -3.57 3.34 -11.00
C GLU A 87 -4.17 3.37 -9.58
N LEU A 88 -5.50 3.32 -9.50
CA LEU A 88 -6.25 3.23 -8.24
C LEU A 88 -6.30 1.82 -7.67
N SER A 89 -6.09 0.83 -8.53
CA SER A 89 -5.96 -0.58 -8.16
C SER A 89 -4.95 -1.27 -9.07
N THR A 90 -4.30 -2.30 -8.56
CA THR A 90 -3.43 -3.22 -9.32
C THR A 90 -3.58 -4.63 -8.78
N ALA A 91 -3.24 -5.63 -9.59
CA ALA A 91 -3.21 -7.01 -9.14
C ALA A 91 -2.12 -7.81 -9.87
N PHE A 92 -1.56 -8.79 -9.17
CA PHE A 92 -0.53 -9.69 -9.67
C PHE A 92 -0.66 -11.07 -9.02
N MET A 93 -0.05 -12.07 -9.64
CA MET A 93 0.01 -13.41 -9.06
C MET A 93 1.27 -13.56 -8.19
N LEU A 94 1.09 -14.13 -7.01
CA LEU A 94 2.16 -14.69 -6.20
C LEU A 94 1.93 -16.22 -6.20
N ASP A 95 2.65 -16.93 -7.06
CA ASP A 95 2.34 -18.31 -7.45
C ASP A 95 0.87 -18.46 -7.87
N ASN A 96 0.05 -19.21 -7.12
CA ASN A 96 -1.36 -19.40 -7.39
C ASN A 96 -2.28 -18.45 -6.58
N VAL A 97 -1.71 -17.51 -5.83
CA VAL A 97 -2.49 -16.55 -5.04
C VAL A 97 -2.57 -15.21 -5.79
N LEU A 98 -3.79 -14.71 -5.98
CA LEU A 98 -4.00 -13.38 -6.54
C LEU A 98 -3.87 -12.33 -5.43
N ILE A 99 -2.91 -11.44 -5.58
CA ILE A 99 -2.71 -10.29 -4.71
C ILE A 99 -3.20 -9.03 -5.43
N ALA A 100 -4.17 -8.34 -4.86
CA ALA A 100 -4.66 -7.06 -5.34
C ALA A 100 -4.35 -5.95 -4.34
N LEU A 101 -4.15 -4.74 -4.85
CA LEU A 101 -3.99 -3.52 -4.08
C LEU A 101 -5.04 -2.51 -4.51
N ALA A 102 -5.60 -1.78 -3.55
CA ALA A 102 -6.40 -0.58 -3.79
C ALA A 102 -6.24 0.36 -2.60
N HIS A 103 -6.14 1.68 -2.83
CA HIS A 103 -5.99 2.58 -1.68
C HIS A 103 -7.24 2.59 -0.78
N GLY A 104 -8.44 2.58 -1.35
CA GLY A 104 -9.70 2.54 -0.60
C GLY A 104 -10.48 3.86 -0.59
N HIS A 105 -9.89 4.99 -1.01
CA HIS A 105 -10.59 6.28 -1.04
C HIS A 105 -11.62 6.42 -2.17
N LYS A 106 -11.46 5.70 -3.28
CA LYS A 106 -12.38 5.71 -4.44
C LYS A 106 -13.18 4.41 -4.53
N ILE A 107 -12.51 3.27 -4.53
CA ILE A 107 -13.16 1.97 -4.61
C ILE A 107 -13.59 1.56 -3.20
N LYS A 108 -14.91 1.58 -2.96
CA LYS A 108 -15.45 1.19 -1.66
C LYS A 108 -15.23 -0.29 -1.40
N LYS A 109 -14.96 -0.67 -0.15
CA LYS A 109 -14.68 -2.02 0.30
C LYS A 109 -15.64 -3.08 -0.25
N ASN A 110 -16.95 -2.80 -0.23
CA ASN A 110 -17.98 -3.72 -0.71
C ASN A 110 -17.96 -3.95 -2.24
N ASN A 111 -17.31 -3.08 -3.00
CA ASN A 111 -17.20 -3.19 -4.46
C ASN A 111 -15.88 -3.85 -4.89
N LEU A 112 -14.92 -4.07 -3.98
CA LEU A 112 -13.59 -4.57 -4.32
C LEU A 112 -13.65 -5.94 -5.01
N SER A 113 -14.46 -6.87 -4.49
CA SER A 113 -14.62 -8.18 -5.11
C SER A 113 -15.10 -8.10 -6.55
N GLN A 114 -16.10 -7.24 -6.82
CA GLN A 114 -16.63 -7.03 -8.17
C GLN A 114 -15.56 -6.40 -9.09
N VAL A 115 -14.86 -5.38 -8.63
CA VAL A 115 -13.81 -4.71 -9.42
C VAL A 115 -12.69 -5.70 -9.74
N ILE A 116 -12.15 -6.41 -8.74
CA ILE A 116 -11.04 -7.34 -8.92
C ILE A 116 -11.42 -8.48 -9.86
N SER A 117 -12.59 -9.09 -9.66
CA SER A 117 -13.03 -10.22 -10.49
C SER A 117 -13.30 -9.82 -11.94
N PHE A 118 -13.66 -8.58 -12.20
CA PHE A 118 -13.97 -8.08 -13.54
C PHE A 118 -12.72 -7.55 -14.26
N GLU A 119 -11.97 -6.67 -13.61
CA GLU A 119 -10.78 -6.05 -14.22
C GLU A 119 -9.63 -7.05 -14.37
N TYR A 120 -9.45 -7.95 -13.40
CA TYR A 120 -8.36 -8.94 -13.39
C TYR A 120 -8.87 -10.38 -13.60
N ARG A 121 -9.92 -10.55 -14.39
CA ARG A 121 -10.63 -11.83 -14.60
C ARG A 121 -9.74 -13.00 -14.99
N GLU A 122 -8.67 -12.73 -15.77
CA GLU A 122 -7.75 -13.78 -16.22
C GLU A 122 -6.86 -14.29 -15.07
N LEU A 123 -6.47 -13.40 -14.16
CA LEU A 123 -5.73 -13.74 -12.95
C LEU A 123 -6.67 -14.39 -11.92
N TRP A 124 -7.86 -13.81 -11.75
CA TRP A 124 -8.90 -14.37 -10.88
C TRP A 124 -9.25 -15.82 -11.21
N GLY A 125 -9.40 -16.15 -12.49
CA GLY A 125 -9.73 -17.51 -12.93
C GLY A 125 -8.64 -18.57 -12.69
N LYS A 126 -7.41 -18.14 -12.35
CA LYS A 126 -6.27 -19.02 -12.05
C LYS A 126 -5.98 -19.11 -10.56
N ALA A 127 -6.56 -18.20 -9.76
CA ALA A 127 -6.19 -18.04 -8.36
C ALA A 127 -6.84 -19.12 -7.47
N SER A 128 -6.06 -19.69 -6.56
CA SER A 128 -6.52 -20.55 -5.46
C SER A 128 -7.12 -19.72 -4.32
N GLU A 129 -6.51 -18.59 -4.00
CA GLU A 129 -6.99 -17.57 -3.06
C GLU A 129 -6.85 -16.18 -3.67
N VAL A 130 -7.72 -15.25 -3.25
CA VAL A 130 -7.69 -13.85 -3.67
C VAL A 130 -7.63 -12.95 -2.45
N HIS A 131 -6.57 -12.17 -2.35
CA HIS A 131 -6.36 -11.20 -1.28
C HIS A 131 -6.32 -9.78 -1.85
N CYS A 132 -7.00 -8.84 -1.19
CA CYS A 132 -6.95 -7.42 -1.51
C CYS A 132 -6.45 -6.64 -0.30
N PHE A 133 -5.39 -5.88 -0.49
CA PHE A 133 -4.81 -5.01 0.54
C PHE A 133 -5.24 -3.58 0.31
N THR A 134 -5.77 -2.93 1.35
CA THR A 134 -6.24 -1.54 1.28
C THR A 134 -5.61 -0.68 2.37
N GLY A 135 -5.36 0.59 2.06
CA GLY A 135 -4.92 1.62 3.00
C GLY A 135 -6.07 2.52 3.47
N HIS A 136 -5.81 3.83 3.51
CA HIS A 136 -6.73 4.95 3.70
C HIS A 136 -7.36 5.09 5.09
N TYR A 137 -7.95 4.03 5.63
CA TYR A 137 -8.75 4.11 6.88
C TYR A 137 -7.90 4.04 8.16
N HIS A 138 -6.62 3.71 8.06
CA HIS A 138 -5.69 3.59 9.19
C HIS A 138 -6.16 2.65 10.31
N GLN A 139 -7.07 1.74 10.00
CA GLN A 139 -7.65 0.76 10.93
C GLN A 139 -7.39 -0.64 10.44
N LEU A 140 -6.95 -1.49 11.36
CA LEU A 140 -6.68 -2.89 11.07
C LEU A 140 -7.99 -3.68 11.02
N GLU A 141 -8.28 -4.27 9.87
CA GLU A 141 -9.43 -5.15 9.68
C GLU A 141 -9.14 -6.20 8.60
N SER A 142 -9.66 -7.42 8.78
CA SER A 142 -9.67 -8.42 7.70
C SER A 142 -11.06 -9.02 7.60
N GLN A 143 -11.58 -9.11 6.37
CA GLN A 143 -12.93 -9.57 6.09
C GLN A 143 -12.99 -10.35 4.78
N SER A 144 -13.71 -11.46 4.77
CA SER A 144 -14.04 -12.18 3.54
C SER A 144 -15.27 -11.56 2.87
N LEU A 145 -15.13 -11.16 1.61
CA LEU A 145 -16.17 -10.51 0.81
C LEU A 145 -16.24 -11.16 -0.57
N ASN A 146 -17.27 -11.98 -0.81
CA ASN A 146 -17.58 -12.55 -2.13
C ASN A 146 -16.35 -13.14 -2.86
N GLY A 147 -15.57 -13.99 -2.17
CA GLY A 147 -14.40 -14.66 -2.74
C GLY A 147 -13.09 -13.88 -2.63
N VAL A 148 -13.08 -12.69 -2.05
CA VAL A 148 -11.88 -11.91 -1.72
C VAL A 148 -11.70 -11.81 -0.23
N ILE A 149 -10.49 -12.02 0.27
CA ILE A 149 -10.11 -11.67 1.63
C ILE A 149 -9.54 -10.25 1.58
N VAL A 150 -10.31 -9.28 2.08
CA VAL A 150 -9.89 -7.88 2.14
C VAL A 150 -9.15 -7.62 3.43
N HIS A 151 -7.92 -7.16 3.32
CA HIS A 151 -7.06 -6.71 4.42
C HIS A 151 -6.97 -5.19 4.40
N GLN A 152 -7.67 -4.55 5.31
CA GLN A 152 -7.48 -3.15 5.58
C GLN A 152 -6.26 -2.99 6.49
N LEU A 153 -5.24 -2.32 5.99
CA LEU A 153 -3.94 -2.23 6.64
C LEU A 153 -3.96 -1.18 7.75
N GLY A 154 -3.25 -1.50 8.84
CA GLY A 154 -2.89 -0.51 9.84
C GLY A 154 -1.85 0.47 9.30
N THR A 155 -1.50 1.48 10.10
CA THR A 155 -0.44 2.44 9.77
C THR A 155 0.51 2.58 10.95
N PRO A 156 1.83 2.67 10.74
CA PRO A 156 2.79 3.00 11.80
C PRO A 156 2.75 4.47 12.19
N LYS A 157 2.09 5.33 11.40
CA LYS A 157 1.97 6.78 11.63
C LYS A 157 1.30 7.07 12.97
N LYS A 158 1.84 8.00 13.74
CA LYS A 158 1.15 8.55 14.94
C LYS A 158 -0.13 9.27 14.51
N ALA A 159 -1.14 9.26 15.39
CA ALA A 159 -2.37 9.99 15.16
C ALA A 159 -2.06 11.50 15.03
N ASP A 160 -2.46 12.09 13.92
CA ASP A 160 -2.37 13.53 13.69
C ASP A 160 -3.54 14.30 14.31
N THR A 161 -3.58 15.61 14.10
CA THR A 161 -4.63 16.49 14.63
C THR A 161 -6.01 16.13 14.08
N TYR A 162 -6.10 15.79 12.79
CA TYR A 162 -7.36 15.40 12.16
C TYR A 162 -7.90 14.09 12.73
N GLU A 163 -7.07 13.07 12.87
CA GLU A 163 -7.45 11.78 13.48
C GLU A 163 -7.90 11.97 14.94
N ARG A 164 -7.20 12.84 15.70
CA ARG A 164 -7.57 13.17 17.10
C ARG A 164 -8.93 13.85 17.20
N GLN A 165 -9.20 14.82 16.31
CA GLN A 165 -10.47 15.53 16.28
C GLN A 165 -11.66 14.62 15.94
N ASN A 166 -11.40 13.57 15.13
CA ASN A 166 -12.41 12.58 14.76
C ASN A 166 -12.46 11.37 15.73
N GLY A 167 -11.66 11.35 16.80
CA GLY A 167 -11.61 10.26 17.76
C GLY A 167 -10.93 8.98 17.27
N TRP A 168 -10.17 9.03 16.18
CA TRP A 168 -9.50 7.87 15.56
C TRP A 168 -8.10 7.63 16.15
N ILE A 169 -7.99 7.75 17.46
CA ILE A 169 -6.71 7.68 18.18
C ILE A 169 -6.34 6.27 18.66
N ALA A 170 -7.31 5.36 18.67
CA ALA A 170 -7.15 4.04 19.27
C ALA A 170 -6.67 2.95 18.27
N SER A 171 -6.41 3.29 17.01
CA SER A 171 -5.89 2.31 16.05
C SER A 171 -4.49 1.86 16.42
N ARG A 172 -4.28 0.54 16.37
CA ARG A 172 -2.97 -0.06 16.62
C ARG A 172 -1.97 0.41 15.57
N LYS A 173 -0.86 0.98 16.00
CA LYS A 173 0.23 1.45 15.14
C LYS A 173 1.16 0.29 14.86
N LEU A 174 1.23 -0.13 13.59
CA LEU A 174 2.01 -1.31 13.19
C LEU A 174 2.23 -1.34 11.68
N ILE A 175 3.22 -2.13 11.29
CA ILE A 175 3.42 -2.61 9.93
C ILE A 175 3.04 -4.09 9.91
N GLN A 176 2.44 -4.54 8.81
CA GLN A 176 2.08 -5.95 8.62
C GLN A 176 2.99 -6.58 7.58
N MET A 177 3.43 -7.80 7.86
CA MET A 177 4.10 -8.67 6.90
C MET A 177 3.26 -9.93 6.74
N PHE A 178 3.03 -10.34 5.50
CA PHE A 178 2.20 -11.49 5.13
C PHE A 178 3.08 -12.55 4.47
N GLU A 179 2.97 -13.77 4.96
CA GLU A 179 3.65 -14.94 4.42
C GLU A 179 2.64 -15.82 3.68
N PHE A 180 3.01 -16.19 2.46
CA PHE A 180 2.22 -17.08 1.60
C PHE A 180 3.01 -18.34 1.27
N ASP A 181 2.33 -19.46 1.04
CA ASP A 181 2.84 -20.57 0.25
C ASP A 181 2.31 -20.43 -1.20
N SER A 182 2.51 -21.47 -2.01
CA SER A 182 2.09 -21.45 -3.42
C SER A 182 0.59 -21.23 -3.63
N ASP A 183 -0.26 -21.53 -2.64
CA ASP A 183 -1.69 -21.62 -2.83
C ASP A 183 -2.53 -20.78 -1.86
N LYS A 184 -1.93 -20.33 -0.74
CA LYS A 184 -2.68 -19.63 0.32
C LYS A 184 -1.81 -18.78 1.23
N MET A 185 -2.46 -17.90 1.97
CA MET A 185 -1.82 -17.19 3.08
C MET A 185 -1.56 -18.12 4.25
N LYS A 186 -0.35 -18.05 4.82
CA LYS A 186 0.08 -18.84 5.99
C LYS A 186 0.07 -18.07 7.28
N THR A 187 0.72 -16.91 7.29
CA THR A 187 0.99 -16.17 8.54
C THR A 187 0.91 -14.66 8.30
N VAL A 188 0.44 -13.95 9.28
CA VAL A 188 0.53 -12.48 9.36
C VAL A 188 1.38 -12.10 10.57
N TYR A 189 2.44 -11.36 10.32
CA TYR A 189 3.30 -10.79 11.35
C TYR A 189 2.94 -9.32 11.58
N TYR A 190 2.94 -8.91 12.83
CA TYR A 190 2.66 -7.53 13.27
C TYR A 190 3.92 -6.95 13.90
N ILE A 191 4.48 -5.91 13.26
CA ILE A 191 5.75 -5.26 13.61
C ILE A 191 5.49 -3.85 14.11
#